data_cbb1c69c543677714f385606a061e3ac
#
_entry.id   cbb1c69c543677714f385606a061e3ac
#
_cell.length_a   1.000
_cell.length_b   1.000
_cell.length_c   1.000
_cell.angle_alpha   90.00
_cell.angle_beta   90.00
_cell.angle_gamma   90.00
#
_symmetry.space_group_name_H-M   'P 1'
#
loop_
_entity.id
_entity.type
_entity.pdbx_description
1 polymer ?
#
loop_
_entity_poly.entity_id
_entity_poly.type
_entity_poly.pdbx_seq_one_letter_code
_entity_poly.pdbx_strand_id
1 'polypeptide(L)'
;IGVLSRGYKRKSKGFVLACEGLSSNELGDEPYQVYRKFGNSITLAVCEKRVYGIEEMLKLNPSINLILLDDAFQHRYVKPKVSILLCDYNNPPYDDHLMPLGTLREHFMNRLKATMVVMTKCPQDIKGCDFRACKNGTAFFPSQGLFFSTLKYMPPKPVFPQGQHSLRTLEDLEHSDSVLAVTGIAQPRPLIKYIKNYQPKMKVIHFDDHHNFTRSDMHYIAQQFSKLSGDRKYILTTEKDAARIVNNPYFPPELRDKI
;
A
#
# COMPACT_ATOMS: atom_id res chain seq x y z
N ILE A 1 17.96 8.92 -6.10
CA ILE A 1 17.46 7.64 -5.53
C ILE A 1 16.74 6.88 -6.62
N GLY A 2 17.07 5.58 -6.78
CA GLY A 2 16.36 4.64 -7.63
C GLY A 2 15.41 3.77 -6.82
N VAL A 3 14.25 3.41 -7.39
CA VAL A 3 13.32 2.42 -6.85
C VAL A 3 13.06 1.37 -7.92
N LEU A 4 13.33 0.10 -7.61
CA LEU A 4 13.14 -1.01 -8.54
C LEU A 4 12.20 -2.05 -7.95
N SER A 5 11.02 -2.20 -8.55
CA SER A 5 10.04 -3.22 -8.18
C SER A 5 9.93 -4.31 -9.26
N ARG A 6 9.22 -5.38 -8.94
CA ARG A 6 8.88 -6.43 -9.92
C ARG A 6 7.76 -5.99 -10.87
N GLY A 7 6.86 -5.14 -10.36
CA GLY A 7 5.62 -4.81 -11.05
C GLY A 7 4.64 -5.98 -11.05
N TYR A 8 4.22 -6.43 -9.87
CA TYR A 8 3.29 -7.54 -9.73
C TYR A 8 1.97 -7.28 -10.45
N LYS A 9 1.47 -8.28 -11.19
CA LYS A 9 0.24 -8.22 -12.02
C LYS A 9 0.24 -7.17 -13.15
N ARG A 10 1.37 -6.55 -13.49
CA ARG A 10 1.46 -5.66 -14.66
C ARG A 10 1.28 -6.43 -15.98
N LYS A 11 0.83 -5.75 -17.01
CA LYS A 11 0.70 -6.33 -18.36
C LYS A 11 1.99 -6.22 -19.19
N SER A 12 2.85 -5.26 -18.87
CA SER A 12 4.15 -5.07 -19.52
C SER A 12 5.15 -6.15 -19.07
N LYS A 13 6.23 -6.33 -19.82
CA LYS A 13 7.33 -7.27 -19.52
C LYS A 13 8.68 -6.58 -19.66
N GLY A 14 9.71 -7.14 -19.00
CA GLY A 14 11.07 -6.62 -19.06
C GLY A 14 11.24 -5.32 -18.28
N PHE A 15 12.22 -4.52 -18.67
CA PHE A 15 12.51 -3.24 -18.02
C PHE A 15 11.56 -2.15 -18.53
N VAL A 16 10.88 -1.48 -17.61
CA VAL A 16 10.05 -0.30 -17.91
C VAL A 16 10.39 0.80 -16.91
N LEU A 17 10.86 1.94 -17.42
CA LEU A 17 11.07 3.15 -16.62
C LEU A 17 9.75 3.89 -16.48
N ALA A 18 9.40 4.29 -15.25
CA ALA A 18 8.20 5.07 -15.00
C ALA A 18 8.33 6.48 -15.59
N CYS A 19 7.33 6.89 -16.36
CA CYS A 19 7.20 8.23 -16.94
C CYS A 19 5.73 8.64 -17.02
N GLU A 20 5.49 9.90 -17.36
CA GLU A 20 4.14 10.41 -17.59
C GLU A 20 3.43 9.61 -18.68
N GLY A 21 2.13 9.40 -18.50
CA GLY A 21 1.29 8.64 -19.41
C GLY A 21 1.21 7.15 -19.15
N LEU A 22 2.10 6.58 -18.32
CA LEU A 22 1.98 5.19 -17.89
C LEU A 22 0.95 5.05 -16.76
N SER A 23 0.35 3.86 -16.69
CA SER A 23 -0.67 3.52 -15.70
C SER A 23 -0.25 2.32 -14.84
N SER A 24 -1.13 1.89 -13.94
CA SER A 24 -0.94 0.67 -13.18
C SER A 24 -0.90 -0.59 -14.05
N ASN A 25 -1.43 -0.54 -15.27
CA ASN A 25 -1.34 -1.67 -16.21
C ASN A 25 0.11 -1.95 -16.65
N GLU A 26 0.91 -0.91 -16.82
CA GLU A 26 2.30 -1.02 -17.26
C GLU A 26 3.27 -1.18 -16.10
N LEU A 27 3.02 -0.52 -14.97
CA LEU A 27 3.94 -0.51 -13.83
C LEU A 27 3.56 -1.52 -12.73
N GLY A 28 2.27 -1.87 -12.62
CA GLY A 28 1.70 -2.53 -11.45
C GLY A 28 1.18 -1.49 -10.44
N ASP A 29 0.24 -1.90 -9.58
CA ASP A 29 -0.47 -0.98 -8.67
C ASP A 29 0.48 -0.26 -7.70
N GLU A 30 1.34 -1.00 -7.01
CA GLU A 30 2.23 -0.46 -5.98
C GLU A 30 3.31 0.47 -6.57
N PRO A 31 4.06 0.09 -7.62
CA PRO A 31 4.99 1.01 -8.26
C PRO A 31 4.32 2.25 -8.84
N TYR A 32 3.12 2.11 -9.41
CA TYR A 32 2.36 3.24 -9.92
C TYR A 32 1.95 4.21 -8.81
N GLN A 33 1.51 3.70 -7.64
CA GLN A 33 1.21 4.52 -6.47
C GLN A 33 2.46 5.29 -6.00
N VAL A 34 3.62 4.62 -5.93
CA VAL A 34 4.90 5.25 -5.57
C VAL A 34 5.25 6.35 -6.57
N TYR A 35 5.13 6.07 -7.88
CA TYR A 35 5.41 7.06 -8.92
C TYR A 35 4.49 8.28 -8.82
N ARG A 36 3.20 8.08 -8.63
CA ARG A 36 2.25 9.19 -8.43
C ARG A 36 2.58 10.05 -7.21
N LYS A 37 3.13 9.46 -6.16
CA LYS A 37 3.45 10.16 -4.91
C LYS A 37 4.75 10.95 -4.99
N PHE A 38 5.76 10.43 -5.65
CA PHE A 38 7.11 10.98 -5.67
C PHE A 38 7.50 11.59 -7.03
N GLY A 39 6.84 11.22 -8.11
CA GLY A 39 7.08 11.74 -9.45
C GLY A 39 8.56 11.72 -9.83
N ASN A 40 9.03 12.83 -10.35
CA ASN A 40 10.42 12.99 -10.80
C ASN A 40 11.45 13.11 -9.66
N SER A 41 11.03 13.11 -8.38
CA SER A 41 11.97 13.11 -7.23
C SER A 41 12.75 11.80 -7.10
N ILE A 42 12.28 10.74 -7.77
CA ILE A 42 12.90 9.43 -7.79
C ILE A 42 12.99 8.89 -9.22
N THR A 43 13.94 8.01 -9.47
CA THR A 43 13.96 7.19 -10.69
C THR A 43 13.31 5.85 -10.37
N LEU A 44 12.08 5.65 -10.82
CA LEU A 44 11.35 4.41 -10.59
C LEU A 44 11.35 3.54 -11.84
N ALA A 45 11.64 2.27 -11.68
CA ALA A 45 11.54 1.28 -12.75
C ALA A 45 10.94 -0.04 -12.25
N VAL A 46 10.41 -0.82 -13.16
CA VAL A 46 9.96 -2.19 -12.90
C VAL A 46 10.68 -3.15 -13.82
N CYS A 47 11.12 -4.29 -13.25
CA CYS A 47 11.80 -5.33 -14.00
C CYS A 47 11.79 -6.65 -13.22
N GLU A 48 11.52 -7.78 -13.87
CA GLU A 48 11.57 -9.10 -13.23
C GLU A 48 13.01 -9.50 -12.88
N LYS A 49 13.97 -9.17 -13.76
CA LYS A 49 15.40 -9.45 -13.60
C LYS A 49 16.07 -8.28 -12.91
N ARG A 50 16.23 -8.36 -11.57
CA ARG A 50 16.71 -7.22 -10.75
C ARG A 50 18.11 -6.74 -11.14
N VAL A 51 19.05 -7.65 -11.44
CA VAL A 51 20.42 -7.27 -11.87
C VAL A 51 20.34 -6.41 -13.13
N TYR A 52 19.68 -6.90 -14.17
CA TYR A 52 19.48 -6.18 -15.40
C TYR A 52 18.75 -4.83 -15.20
N GLY A 53 17.70 -4.83 -14.35
CA GLY A 53 16.98 -3.60 -14.01
C GLY A 53 17.87 -2.54 -13.34
N ILE A 54 18.77 -2.95 -12.43
CA ILE A 54 19.76 -2.06 -11.81
C ILE A 54 20.71 -1.48 -12.84
N GLU A 55 21.26 -2.33 -13.71
CA GLU A 55 22.20 -1.92 -14.77
C GLU A 55 21.57 -0.88 -15.72
N GLU A 56 20.34 -1.14 -16.19
CA GLU A 56 19.62 -0.20 -17.06
C GLU A 56 19.30 1.12 -16.33
N MET A 57 18.89 1.08 -15.08
CA MET A 57 18.67 2.31 -14.30
C MET A 57 19.92 3.15 -14.17
N LEU A 58 21.08 2.53 -13.90
CA LEU A 58 22.36 3.23 -13.74
C LEU A 58 22.88 3.76 -15.09
N LYS A 59 22.62 3.08 -16.20
CA LYS A 59 22.92 3.60 -17.56
C LYS A 59 22.10 4.86 -17.88
N LEU A 60 20.79 4.84 -17.56
CA LEU A 60 19.89 5.95 -17.83
C LEU A 60 20.11 7.13 -16.90
N ASN A 61 20.46 6.87 -15.65
CA ASN A 61 20.73 7.91 -14.66
C ASN A 61 21.93 7.54 -13.78
N PRO A 62 23.16 7.88 -14.21
CA PRO A 62 24.40 7.58 -13.46
C PRO A 62 24.50 8.31 -12.10
N SER A 63 23.66 9.31 -11.83
CA SER A 63 23.64 10.03 -10.55
C SER A 63 22.94 9.25 -9.42
N ILE A 64 22.37 8.09 -9.71
CA ILE A 64 21.73 7.24 -8.70
C ILE A 64 22.84 6.66 -7.79
N ASN A 65 22.79 7.03 -6.51
CA ASN A 65 23.71 6.54 -5.49
C ASN A 65 23.08 5.57 -4.49
N LEU A 66 21.74 5.39 -4.54
CA LEU A 66 20.98 4.48 -3.72
C LEU A 66 19.85 3.85 -4.55
N ILE A 67 19.74 2.53 -4.52
CA ILE A 67 18.62 1.80 -5.13
C ILE A 67 17.88 1.04 -4.04
N LEU A 68 16.58 1.30 -3.94
CA LEU A 68 15.64 0.57 -3.10
C LEU A 68 15.01 -0.55 -3.94
N LEU A 69 15.17 -1.79 -3.50
CA LEU A 69 14.55 -2.96 -4.11
C LEU A 69 13.27 -3.31 -3.36
N ASP A 70 12.15 -3.18 -4.02
CA ASP A 70 10.84 -3.50 -3.47
C ASP A 70 10.49 -4.97 -3.69
N ASP A 71 9.93 -5.63 -2.64
CA ASP A 71 9.56 -7.05 -2.58
C ASP A 71 10.68 -7.96 -3.16
N ALA A 72 11.91 -7.76 -2.69
CA ALA A 72 13.08 -8.44 -3.25
C ALA A 72 13.77 -9.40 -2.28
N PHE A 73 13.19 -9.68 -1.10
CA PHE A 73 13.84 -10.50 -0.08
C PHE A 73 14.18 -11.91 -0.56
N GLN A 74 13.33 -12.50 -1.42
CA GLN A 74 13.57 -13.82 -2.03
C GLN A 74 14.51 -13.79 -3.24
N HIS A 75 14.96 -12.60 -3.68
CA HIS A 75 15.79 -12.49 -4.89
C HIS A 75 17.25 -12.85 -4.57
N ARG A 76 17.78 -13.91 -5.22
CA ARG A 76 19.09 -14.51 -4.89
C ARG A 76 20.28 -13.92 -5.66
N TYR A 77 20.01 -13.22 -6.78
CA TYR A 77 21.08 -12.75 -7.69
C TYR A 77 21.60 -11.35 -7.34
N VAL A 78 20.99 -10.66 -6.38
CA VAL A 78 21.46 -9.38 -5.86
C VAL A 78 21.77 -9.54 -4.38
N LYS A 79 22.95 -9.11 -3.95
CA LYS A 79 23.33 -9.04 -2.54
C LYS A 79 23.17 -7.59 -2.08
N PRO A 80 22.11 -7.23 -1.37
CA PRO A 80 21.92 -5.87 -0.88
C PRO A 80 22.88 -5.57 0.26
N LYS A 81 23.27 -4.30 0.41
CA LYS A 81 24.06 -3.83 1.56
C LYS A 81 23.22 -3.86 2.85
N VAL A 82 21.95 -3.52 2.73
CA VAL A 82 20.97 -3.56 3.82
C VAL A 82 19.77 -4.37 3.35
N SER A 83 19.37 -5.37 4.14
CA SER A 83 18.20 -6.20 3.88
C SER A 83 17.21 -6.06 5.03
N ILE A 84 16.03 -5.56 4.75
CA ILE A 84 14.97 -5.30 5.72
C ILE A 84 13.87 -6.33 5.53
N LEU A 85 13.62 -7.15 6.54
CA LEU A 85 12.49 -8.08 6.56
C LEU A 85 11.31 -7.45 7.30
N LEU A 86 10.19 -7.32 6.61
CA LEU A 86 8.93 -6.85 7.20
C LEU A 86 8.10 -8.03 7.67
N CYS A 87 7.67 -8.01 8.93
CA CYS A 87 6.82 -9.03 9.54
C CYS A 87 5.53 -8.39 10.04
N ASP A 88 4.37 -8.94 9.69
CA ASP A 88 3.09 -8.45 10.18
C ASP A 88 2.91 -8.88 11.64
N TYR A 89 2.68 -7.91 12.55
CA TYR A 89 2.44 -8.17 13.97
C TYR A 89 1.19 -9.03 14.20
N ASN A 90 0.16 -8.88 13.38
CA ASN A 90 -1.10 -9.62 13.50
C ASN A 90 -1.04 -11.03 12.89
N ASN A 91 -0.03 -11.30 12.07
CA ASN A 91 0.23 -12.61 11.48
C ASN A 91 1.75 -12.85 11.42
N PRO A 92 2.40 -13.08 12.57
CA PRO A 92 3.84 -13.16 12.63
C PRO A 92 4.33 -14.45 11.96
N PRO A 93 5.40 -14.37 11.13
CA PRO A 93 5.85 -15.50 10.33
C PRO A 93 6.47 -16.65 11.14
N TYR A 94 6.74 -16.46 12.43
CA TYR A 94 7.22 -17.53 13.31
C TYR A 94 6.08 -18.45 13.81
N ASP A 95 4.82 -18.01 13.68
CA ASP A 95 3.62 -18.79 13.99
C ASP A 95 2.94 -19.33 12.74
N ASP A 96 3.53 -19.10 11.55
CA ASP A 96 3.00 -19.53 10.26
C ASP A 96 3.80 -20.66 9.64
N HIS A 97 3.21 -21.33 8.65
CA HIS A 97 3.77 -22.49 7.97
C HIS A 97 4.03 -22.20 6.49
N LEU A 98 4.87 -23.05 5.89
CA LEU A 98 5.09 -23.01 4.44
C LEU A 98 3.82 -23.36 3.67
N MET A 99 3.63 -22.74 2.52
CA MET A 99 2.60 -23.14 1.56
C MET A 99 2.71 -24.64 1.24
N PRO A 100 1.60 -25.40 1.15
CA PRO A 100 0.21 -24.96 1.19
C PRO A 100 -0.42 -24.93 2.60
N LEU A 101 0.28 -25.35 3.66
CA LEU A 101 -0.26 -25.42 5.04
C LEU A 101 -0.37 -24.04 5.69
N GLY A 102 0.37 -23.04 5.23
CA GLY A 102 0.34 -21.66 5.69
C GLY A 102 0.57 -20.70 4.53
N THR A 103 1.06 -19.49 4.83
CA THR A 103 1.24 -18.43 3.83
C THR A 103 2.70 -18.15 3.49
N LEU A 104 3.66 -18.77 4.16
CA LEU A 104 5.08 -18.55 3.92
C LEU A 104 5.54 -19.09 2.56
N ARG A 105 6.18 -18.21 1.78
CA ARG A 105 6.81 -18.58 0.49
C ARG A 105 8.14 -19.28 0.66
N GLU A 106 8.83 -19.09 1.80
CA GLU A 106 10.10 -19.72 2.16
C GLU A 106 10.18 -19.93 3.67
N HIS A 107 11.09 -20.81 4.08
CA HIS A 107 11.25 -21.14 5.49
C HIS A 107 11.66 -19.91 6.31
N PHE A 108 11.04 -19.72 7.48
CA PHE A 108 11.27 -18.55 8.33
C PHE A 108 12.75 -18.40 8.76
N MET A 109 13.53 -19.47 8.76
CA MET A 109 14.97 -19.39 9.00
C MET A 109 15.73 -18.50 8.01
N ASN A 110 15.16 -18.22 6.83
CA ASN A 110 15.74 -17.27 5.88
C ASN A 110 15.79 -15.82 6.39
N ARG A 111 15.06 -15.50 7.48
CA ARG A 111 15.19 -14.21 8.18
C ARG A 111 16.62 -13.88 8.58
N LEU A 112 17.48 -14.90 8.75
CA LEU A 112 18.89 -14.71 9.09
C LEU A 112 19.70 -14.00 8.02
N LYS A 113 19.17 -13.87 6.79
CA LYS A 113 19.73 -13.05 5.72
C LYS A 113 19.42 -11.57 5.90
N ALA A 114 18.45 -11.20 6.75
CA ALA A 114 18.08 -9.83 6.99
C ALA A 114 19.11 -9.11 7.86
N THR A 115 19.43 -7.87 7.53
CA THR A 115 20.21 -6.96 8.37
C THR A 115 19.38 -6.48 9.56
N MET A 116 18.08 -6.27 9.29
CA MET A 116 17.10 -5.86 10.30
C MET A 116 15.73 -6.47 10.04
N VAL A 117 14.97 -6.65 11.11
CA VAL A 117 13.58 -7.09 11.08
C VAL A 117 12.71 -5.96 11.60
N VAL A 118 11.61 -5.67 10.92
CA VAL A 118 10.63 -4.66 11.34
C VAL A 118 9.29 -5.35 11.53
N MET A 119 8.81 -5.39 12.77
CA MET A 119 7.43 -5.77 13.06
C MET A 119 6.53 -4.61 12.67
N THR A 120 5.67 -4.84 11.68
CA THR A 120 4.79 -3.81 11.11
C THR A 120 3.38 -3.94 11.64
N LYS A 121 2.58 -2.87 11.50
CA LYS A 121 1.17 -2.81 11.92
C LYS A 121 0.97 -3.07 13.42
N CYS A 122 1.97 -2.78 14.23
CA CYS A 122 1.86 -2.88 15.67
C CYS A 122 0.78 -1.92 16.19
N PRO A 123 0.05 -2.27 17.26
CA PRO A 123 -0.82 -1.33 17.93
C PRO A 123 0.00 -0.18 18.52
N GLN A 124 -0.63 1.01 18.66
CA GLN A 124 0.06 2.18 19.23
C GLN A 124 0.40 1.99 20.71
N ASP A 125 -0.39 1.19 21.41
CA ASP A 125 -0.30 0.85 22.83
C ASP A 125 0.35 -0.52 23.08
N ILE A 126 1.27 -0.96 22.19
CA ILE A 126 2.00 -2.23 22.32
C ILE A 126 2.68 -2.33 23.69
N LYS A 127 2.47 -3.45 24.39
CA LYS A 127 2.97 -3.66 25.75
C LYS A 127 4.36 -4.30 25.77
N GLY A 128 5.06 -4.17 26.89
CA GLY A 128 6.39 -4.77 27.07
C GLY A 128 6.40 -6.29 26.92
N CYS A 129 5.31 -6.99 27.29
CA CYS A 129 5.17 -8.43 27.07
C CYS A 129 5.14 -8.79 25.56
N ASP A 130 4.46 -7.97 24.74
CA ASP A 130 4.36 -8.18 23.30
C ASP A 130 5.72 -7.99 22.62
N PHE A 131 6.50 -6.99 23.04
CA PHE A 131 7.88 -6.82 22.58
C PHE A 131 8.73 -8.07 22.87
N ARG A 132 8.60 -8.64 24.07
CA ARG A 132 9.34 -9.86 24.45
C ARG A 132 8.87 -11.05 23.63
N ALA A 133 7.56 -11.21 23.42
CA ALA A 133 7.00 -12.28 22.61
C ALA A 133 7.53 -12.20 21.15
N CYS A 134 7.48 -11.03 20.52
CA CYS A 134 8.04 -10.81 19.20
C CYS A 134 9.55 -11.08 19.14
N LYS A 135 10.30 -10.63 20.15
CA LYS A 135 11.75 -10.87 20.25
C LYS A 135 12.05 -12.37 20.33
N ASN A 136 11.34 -13.10 21.16
CA ASN A 136 11.55 -14.56 21.33
C ASN A 136 11.10 -15.33 20.07
N GLY A 137 9.94 -15.00 19.49
CA GLY A 137 9.42 -15.64 18.29
C GLY A 137 10.32 -15.41 17.07
N THR A 138 10.83 -14.19 16.89
CA THR A 138 11.73 -13.90 15.77
C THR A 138 13.12 -14.54 15.94
N ALA A 139 13.57 -14.79 17.17
CA ALA A 139 14.86 -15.44 17.49
C ALA A 139 16.00 -14.94 16.56
N PHE A 140 16.20 -13.63 16.49
CA PHE A 140 17.21 -13.01 15.62
C PHE A 140 18.60 -13.01 16.29
N PHE A 141 19.65 -12.90 15.47
CA PHE A 141 21.02 -12.77 15.99
C PHE A 141 21.25 -11.41 16.66
N PRO A 142 22.18 -11.33 17.64
CA PRO A 142 22.55 -10.06 18.27
C PRO A 142 22.97 -8.95 17.31
N SER A 143 23.47 -9.33 16.13
CA SER A 143 23.89 -8.39 15.07
C SER A 143 22.73 -7.84 14.22
N GLN A 144 21.53 -8.40 14.34
CA GLN A 144 20.34 -7.93 13.62
C GLN A 144 19.57 -6.92 14.45
N GLY A 145 19.11 -5.84 13.82
CA GLY A 145 18.20 -4.89 14.47
C GLY A 145 16.75 -5.40 14.46
N LEU A 146 16.04 -5.27 15.58
CA LEU A 146 14.59 -5.46 15.64
C LEU A 146 13.92 -4.12 15.90
N PHE A 147 12.99 -3.75 15.02
CA PHE A 147 12.24 -2.50 15.08
C PHE A 147 10.74 -2.79 15.06
N PHE A 148 9.97 -1.82 15.54
CA PHE A 148 8.51 -1.88 15.57
C PHE A 148 7.95 -0.63 14.89
N SER A 149 6.93 -0.82 14.08
CA SER A 149 6.24 0.29 13.41
C SER A 149 4.73 0.15 13.53
N THR A 150 4.06 1.27 13.68
CA THR A 150 2.60 1.35 13.68
C THR A 150 2.10 2.10 12.44
N LEU A 151 0.84 1.89 12.08
CA LEU A 151 0.19 2.63 11.02
C LEU A 151 -0.26 3.99 11.55
N LYS A 152 0.12 5.06 10.85
CA LYS A 152 -0.41 6.40 11.05
C LYS A 152 -1.22 6.78 9.82
N TYR A 153 -2.49 7.03 9.99
CA TYR A 153 -3.33 7.55 8.93
C TYR A 153 -3.06 9.04 8.77
N MET A 154 -2.78 9.44 7.55
CA MET A 154 -2.56 10.85 7.20
C MET A 154 -3.92 11.52 6.92
N PRO A 155 -3.99 12.86 6.96
CA PRO A 155 -5.17 13.57 6.51
C PRO A 155 -5.63 13.14 5.12
N PRO A 156 -6.95 13.07 4.86
CA PRO A 156 -7.46 12.71 3.55
C PRO A 156 -6.98 13.70 2.48
N LYS A 157 -6.77 13.19 1.28
CA LYS A 157 -6.40 13.99 0.10
C LYS A 157 -7.38 13.71 -1.02
N PRO A 158 -7.74 14.71 -1.82
CA PRO A 158 -8.62 14.50 -2.95
C PRO A 158 -7.99 13.53 -3.96
N VAL A 159 -8.80 12.61 -4.47
CA VAL A 159 -8.38 11.71 -5.55
C VAL A 159 -8.25 12.48 -6.86
N PHE A 160 -9.14 13.44 -7.10
CA PHE A 160 -9.13 14.34 -8.26
C PHE A 160 -8.79 15.77 -7.82
N PRO A 161 -7.61 16.30 -8.21
CA PRO A 161 -7.13 17.59 -7.70
C PRO A 161 -7.98 18.80 -8.03
N GLN A 162 -8.86 18.68 -9.02
CA GLN A 162 -9.68 19.80 -9.55
C GLN A 162 -10.97 20.05 -8.75
N GLY A 163 -11.27 19.19 -7.76
CA GLY A 163 -12.48 19.32 -6.93
C GLY A 163 -12.30 20.32 -5.78
N GLN A 164 -13.38 21.02 -5.41
CA GLN A 164 -13.43 21.77 -4.15
C GLN A 164 -13.69 20.79 -3.00
N HIS A 165 -12.62 20.36 -2.33
CA HIS A 165 -12.73 19.42 -1.21
C HIS A 165 -12.80 20.21 0.11
N SER A 166 -13.87 20.00 0.85
CA SER A 166 -14.09 20.66 2.15
C SER A 166 -13.48 19.89 3.34
N LEU A 167 -13.21 18.56 3.17
CA LEU A 167 -12.68 17.72 4.24
C LEU A 167 -11.15 17.80 4.27
N ARG A 168 -10.59 18.48 5.26
CA ARG A 168 -9.14 18.59 5.47
C ARG A 168 -8.60 17.52 6.40
N THR A 169 -9.34 17.21 7.46
CA THR A 169 -9.03 16.17 8.43
C THR A 169 -10.32 15.38 8.76
N LEU A 170 -10.19 14.20 9.37
CA LEU A 170 -11.38 13.45 9.78
C LEU A 170 -12.05 14.09 11.01
N GLU A 171 -11.33 14.93 11.75
CA GLU A 171 -11.85 15.74 12.85
C GLU A 171 -12.86 16.80 12.37
N ASP A 172 -12.81 17.20 11.09
CA ASP A 172 -13.73 18.17 10.49
C ASP A 172 -15.11 17.56 10.17
N LEU A 173 -15.29 16.25 10.35
CA LEU A 173 -16.57 15.58 10.16
C LEU A 173 -17.56 15.92 11.26
N GLU A 174 -18.73 16.35 10.88
CA GLU A 174 -19.85 16.61 11.78
C GLU A 174 -20.79 15.40 11.87
N HIS A 175 -21.61 15.34 12.91
CA HIS A 175 -22.58 14.25 13.09
C HIS A 175 -23.64 14.18 11.99
N SER A 176 -23.92 15.30 11.33
CA SER A 176 -24.83 15.40 10.17
C SER A 176 -24.21 14.92 8.86
N ASP A 177 -22.87 14.80 8.80
CA ASP A 177 -22.17 14.35 7.60
C ASP A 177 -22.34 12.85 7.39
N SER A 178 -22.15 12.41 6.17
CA SER A 178 -22.17 10.99 5.81
C SER A 178 -20.91 10.59 5.08
N VAL A 179 -20.39 9.42 5.45
CA VAL A 179 -19.20 8.84 4.84
C VAL A 179 -19.51 7.48 4.22
N LEU A 180 -19.10 7.30 2.97
CA LEU A 180 -19.03 6.01 2.30
C LEU A 180 -17.56 5.59 2.21
N ALA A 181 -17.14 4.62 2.98
CA ALA A 181 -15.81 4.03 2.87
C ALA A 181 -15.81 2.96 1.76
N VAL A 182 -14.97 3.14 0.74
CA VAL A 182 -14.79 2.20 -0.37
C VAL A 182 -13.38 1.64 -0.31
N THR A 183 -13.25 0.33 -0.16
CA THR A 183 -11.95 -0.33 0.00
C THR A 183 -11.83 -1.60 -0.81
N GLY A 184 -10.70 -1.81 -1.50
CA GLY A 184 -10.29 -3.04 -2.18
C GLY A 184 -8.88 -3.46 -1.74
N ILE A 185 -8.67 -3.54 -0.41
CA ILE A 185 -7.41 -3.97 0.22
C ILE A 185 -7.63 -5.22 1.07
N ALA A 186 -6.59 -6.05 1.22
CA ALA A 186 -6.67 -7.33 1.93
C ALA A 186 -7.12 -7.21 3.40
N GLN A 187 -6.77 -6.13 4.09
CA GLN A 187 -7.07 -5.93 5.51
C GLN A 187 -7.71 -4.57 5.76
N PRO A 188 -9.01 -4.37 5.47
CA PRO A 188 -9.69 -3.08 5.63
C PRO A 188 -10.06 -2.74 7.08
N ARG A 189 -10.13 -3.74 7.98
CA ARG A 189 -10.61 -3.56 9.37
C ARG A 189 -9.93 -2.44 10.15
N PRO A 190 -8.58 -2.28 10.12
CA PRO A 190 -7.91 -1.18 10.85
C PRO A 190 -8.34 0.20 10.35
N LEU A 191 -8.42 0.38 9.02
CA LEU A 191 -8.89 1.63 8.41
C LEU A 191 -10.34 1.93 8.77
N ILE A 192 -11.22 0.92 8.65
CA ILE A 192 -12.63 1.05 8.99
C ILE A 192 -12.80 1.43 10.47
N LYS A 193 -12.04 0.78 11.38
CA LYS A 193 -12.05 1.11 12.80
C LYS A 193 -11.59 2.55 13.04
N TYR A 194 -10.56 3.00 12.35
CA TYR A 194 -10.04 4.35 12.45
C TYR A 194 -11.09 5.39 12.01
N ILE A 195 -11.70 5.22 10.83
CA ILE A 195 -12.75 6.15 10.33
C ILE A 195 -13.97 6.15 11.26
N LYS A 196 -14.36 5.00 11.81
CA LYS A 196 -15.49 4.89 12.74
C LYS A 196 -15.33 5.70 14.02
N ASN A 197 -14.12 6.00 14.45
CA ASN A 197 -13.90 6.87 15.61
C ASN A 197 -14.38 8.30 15.35
N TYR A 198 -14.43 8.74 14.08
CA TYR A 198 -14.90 10.07 13.69
C TYR A 198 -16.33 10.05 13.16
N GLN A 199 -16.72 8.97 12.46
CA GLN A 199 -18.07 8.83 11.89
C GLN A 199 -18.62 7.41 12.12
N PRO A 200 -19.27 7.16 13.29
CA PRO A 200 -19.75 5.83 13.65
C PRO A 200 -20.80 5.24 12.70
N LYS A 201 -21.60 6.11 12.07
CA LYS A 201 -22.71 5.71 11.17
C LYS A 201 -22.29 5.59 9.69
N MET A 202 -20.98 5.55 9.40
CA MET A 202 -20.50 5.42 8.01
C MET A 202 -20.99 4.12 7.37
N LYS A 203 -21.19 4.15 6.04
CA LYS A 203 -21.38 2.95 5.22
C LYS A 203 -20.03 2.46 4.68
N VAL A 204 -19.93 1.15 4.46
CA VAL A 204 -18.72 0.50 3.94
C VAL A 204 -19.08 -0.34 2.73
N ILE A 205 -18.33 -0.16 1.64
CA ILE A 205 -18.27 -1.09 0.51
C ILE A 205 -16.87 -1.69 0.52
N HIS A 206 -16.81 -3.01 0.59
CA HIS A 206 -15.55 -3.74 0.54
C HIS A 206 -15.52 -4.63 -0.70
N PHE A 207 -14.43 -4.50 -1.47
CA PHE A 207 -14.07 -5.34 -2.60
C PHE A 207 -12.86 -6.19 -2.26
N ASP A 208 -12.63 -7.23 -3.02
CA ASP A 208 -11.45 -8.08 -2.87
C ASP A 208 -10.14 -7.31 -3.07
N ASP A 209 -9.05 -7.82 -2.53
CA ASP A 209 -7.72 -7.21 -2.73
C ASP A 209 -7.33 -7.22 -4.21
N HIS A 210 -6.77 -6.11 -4.67
CA HIS A 210 -6.44 -5.89 -6.08
C HIS A 210 -7.65 -5.89 -7.04
N HIS A 211 -8.85 -5.55 -6.53
CA HIS A 211 -10.06 -5.48 -7.35
C HIS A 211 -9.94 -4.48 -8.51
N ASN A 212 -10.28 -4.92 -9.71
CA ASN A 212 -10.39 -4.04 -10.88
C ASN A 212 -11.82 -3.52 -10.96
N PHE A 213 -12.01 -2.25 -10.62
CA PHE A 213 -13.33 -1.63 -10.60
C PHE A 213 -13.96 -1.63 -12.00
N THR A 214 -15.08 -2.31 -12.12
CA THR A 214 -15.89 -2.40 -13.34
C THR A 214 -16.89 -1.24 -13.44
N ARG A 215 -17.57 -1.11 -14.59
CA ARG A 215 -18.67 -0.17 -14.76
C ARG A 215 -19.81 -0.43 -13.76
N SER A 216 -20.14 -1.69 -13.48
CA SER A 216 -21.15 -2.06 -12.50
C SER A 216 -20.78 -1.66 -11.08
N ASP A 217 -19.49 -1.79 -10.71
CA ASP A 217 -19.01 -1.36 -9.38
C ASP A 217 -19.12 0.16 -9.22
N MET A 218 -18.75 0.94 -10.25
CA MET A 218 -18.88 2.40 -10.22
C MET A 218 -20.33 2.84 -10.10
N HIS A 219 -21.24 2.16 -10.83
CA HIS A 219 -22.67 2.40 -10.69
C HIS A 219 -23.17 2.04 -9.29
N TYR A 220 -22.74 0.91 -8.73
CA TYR A 220 -23.09 0.51 -7.36
C TYR A 220 -22.59 1.50 -6.31
N ILE A 221 -21.36 1.98 -6.43
CA ILE A 221 -20.80 3.00 -5.54
C ILE A 221 -21.65 4.28 -5.60
N ALA A 222 -21.99 4.75 -6.82
CA ALA A 222 -22.84 5.94 -7.01
C ALA A 222 -24.23 5.74 -6.40
N GLN A 223 -24.84 4.59 -6.59
CA GLN A 223 -26.14 4.25 -6.01
C GLN A 223 -26.09 4.22 -4.47
N GLN A 224 -25.05 3.66 -3.87
CA GLN A 224 -24.91 3.66 -2.41
C GLN A 224 -24.63 5.06 -1.87
N PHE A 225 -23.85 5.86 -2.60
CA PHE A 225 -23.59 7.26 -2.24
C PHE A 225 -24.87 8.10 -2.28
N SER A 226 -25.72 7.96 -3.30
CA SER A 226 -26.99 8.70 -3.41
C SER A 226 -27.95 8.40 -2.25
N LYS A 227 -27.92 7.17 -1.71
CA LYS A 227 -28.74 6.75 -0.56
C LYS A 227 -28.22 7.23 0.81
N LEU A 228 -27.08 7.90 0.85
CA LEU A 228 -26.63 8.55 2.08
C LEU A 228 -27.54 9.72 2.41
N SER A 229 -27.78 9.94 3.69
CA SER A 229 -28.47 11.12 4.23
C SER A 229 -27.43 12.04 4.86
N GLY A 230 -27.70 13.34 4.91
CA GLY A 230 -26.83 14.31 5.58
C GLY A 230 -26.49 15.49 4.69
N ASP A 231 -25.98 16.55 5.32
CA ASP A 231 -25.73 17.84 4.66
C ASP A 231 -24.50 17.76 3.73
N ARG A 232 -23.43 17.13 4.23
CA ARG A 232 -22.24 16.86 3.46
C ARG A 232 -22.01 15.35 3.34
N LYS A 233 -21.57 14.90 2.17
CA LYS A 233 -21.35 13.50 1.87
C LYS A 233 -19.96 13.31 1.29
N TYR A 234 -19.23 12.32 1.78
CA TYR A 234 -17.85 12.02 1.38
C TYR A 234 -17.68 10.55 1.02
N ILE A 235 -16.83 10.30 0.03
CA ILE A 235 -16.30 8.96 -0.25
C ILE A 235 -14.86 8.94 0.27
N LEU A 236 -14.56 8.00 1.15
CA LEU A 236 -13.18 7.77 1.61
C LEU A 236 -12.67 6.46 1.04
N THR A 237 -11.48 6.50 0.49
CA THR A 237 -10.82 5.32 -0.09
C THR A 237 -9.34 5.29 0.30
N THR A 238 -8.63 4.21 -0.06
CA THR A 238 -7.18 4.12 0.15
C THR A 238 -6.40 4.72 -1.02
N GLU A 239 -5.15 5.17 -0.80
CA GLU A 239 -4.27 5.61 -1.89
C GLU A 239 -4.10 4.52 -2.97
N LYS A 240 -4.10 3.23 -2.57
CA LYS A 240 -4.01 2.08 -3.47
C LYS A 240 -5.24 1.99 -4.39
N ASP A 241 -6.43 2.13 -3.83
CA ASP A 241 -7.68 2.09 -4.60
C ASP A 241 -7.87 3.38 -5.42
N ALA A 242 -7.50 4.54 -4.87
CA ALA A 242 -7.51 5.81 -5.57
C ALA A 242 -6.68 5.77 -6.87
N ALA A 243 -5.53 5.09 -6.86
CA ALA A 243 -4.70 4.90 -8.06
C ALA A 243 -5.43 4.15 -9.19
N ARG A 244 -6.37 3.26 -8.86
CA ARG A 244 -7.22 2.55 -9.82
C ARG A 244 -8.45 3.35 -10.23
N ILE A 245 -9.05 4.07 -9.28
CA ILE A 245 -10.25 4.89 -9.50
C ILE A 245 -9.94 6.07 -10.41
N VAL A 246 -8.82 6.74 -10.25
CA VAL A 246 -8.47 7.96 -11.01
C VAL A 246 -8.41 7.72 -12.52
N ASN A 247 -8.01 6.54 -12.93
CA ASN A 247 -7.89 6.15 -14.35
C ASN A 247 -9.11 5.35 -14.84
N ASN A 248 -10.14 5.21 -14.01
CA ASN A 248 -11.34 4.46 -14.37
C ASN A 248 -12.29 5.34 -15.20
N PRO A 249 -12.57 5.00 -16.48
CA PRO A 249 -13.41 5.80 -17.35
C PRO A 249 -14.89 5.82 -16.94
N TYR A 250 -15.30 4.90 -16.07
CA TYR A 250 -16.67 4.75 -15.61
C TYR A 250 -16.93 5.45 -14.27
N PHE A 251 -15.91 6.09 -13.65
CA PHE A 251 -16.12 6.83 -12.41
C PHE A 251 -16.99 8.07 -12.68
N PRO A 252 -18.14 8.23 -11.96
CA PRO A 252 -19.08 9.31 -12.23
C PRO A 252 -18.44 10.68 -12.04
N PRO A 253 -18.51 11.58 -13.04
CA PRO A 253 -17.91 12.91 -12.93
C PRO A 253 -18.44 13.73 -11.75
N GLU A 254 -19.72 13.58 -11.41
CA GLU A 254 -20.39 14.26 -10.30
C GLU A 254 -19.91 13.83 -8.91
N LEU A 255 -19.18 12.72 -8.81
CA LEU A 255 -18.59 12.24 -7.55
C LEU A 255 -17.12 12.63 -7.38
N ARG A 256 -16.50 13.28 -8.36
CA ARG A 256 -15.07 13.60 -8.31
C ARG A 256 -14.69 14.61 -7.22
N ASP A 257 -15.60 15.46 -6.84
CA ASP A 257 -15.44 16.42 -5.75
C ASP A 257 -15.83 15.85 -4.37
N LYS A 258 -16.27 14.59 -4.31
CA LYS A 258 -16.71 13.90 -3.09
C LYS A 258 -15.73 12.83 -2.59
N ILE A 259 -14.68 12.51 -3.35
CA ILE A 259 -13.74 11.42 -3.06
C ILE A 259 -12.31 11.89 -2.81
#